data_32850a4ad66cb21bc5f453caed25ccbf
#
_entry.id   32850a4ad66cb21bc5f453caed25ccbf
#
_cell.length_a   1.000
_cell.length_b   1.000
_cell.length_c   1.000
_cell.angle_alpha   90.00
_cell.angle_beta   90.00
_cell.angle_gamma   90.00
#
_symmetry.space_group_name_H-M   'P 1'
#
loop_
_entity.id
_entity.type
_entity.pdbx_description
1 polymer ?
#
loop_
_entity_poly.entity_id
_entity_poly.type
_entity_poly.pdbx_seq_one_letter_code
_entity_poly.pdbx_strand_id
1 'polypeptide(L)'
;MACGADAGASRSLVATAALAVPLAPPAATAAGRRLQRRRRACQAGFMALFLLAPALDWLRFDLHEAQLWVLGQRWSLGIAAFQAGQASATETALAMLLRGFLPAIVLAAGFLAVAWRYGRLYCGWLCPHFSLVEGLNGLLHRAIGRFSVWDRHTTPLPGAVPQRRFLPVFALACGLAGFAWAVTLLSYLLPPAEVWGGLLNGTLTPNQARFLAIGTGVFALEFAFARHLFCRFGCAVGLFQSLAWMANPRGMVVAFDRARARDCRSCRLAPAEPAAAPTGSACDHRCPMRLHPRDIKRRMFACVQCGRCLSACDASQTAQQRAPLLQWAVGADAVRETLRQKRLAATATNAATAATAAHAAHAADTPAGAPPA
;
A
#
# COMPACT_ATOMS: atom_id res chain seq x y z
N MET A 1 -33.51 10.25 39.31
CA MET A 1 -34.24 11.46 39.77
C MET A 1 -33.64 12.60 38.99
N ALA A 2 -34.26 13.00 37.97
CA ALA A 2 -35.22 14.09 37.80
C ALA A 2 -34.48 15.43 37.74
N CYS A 3 -34.46 15.93 36.55
CA CYS A 3 -35.21 17.07 35.99
C CYS A 3 -34.60 18.42 36.24
N GLY A 4 -34.51 19.18 35.24
CA GLY A 4 -34.43 20.62 35.20
C GLY A 4 -34.29 21.12 33.80
N ALA A 5 -35.44 21.40 33.20
CA ALA A 5 -35.60 22.04 31.91
C ALA A 5 -35.45 23.56 32.03
N ASP A 6 -35.22 24.13 30.85
CA ASP A 6 -35.71 25.44 30.35
C ASP A 6 -34.72 26.61 30.37
N ALA A 7 -34.44 27.12 29.22
CA ALA A 7 -35.16 28.27 28.64
C ALA A 7 -34.52 28.73 27.31
N GLY A 8 -35.23 28.61 26.25
CA GLY A 8 -35.61 29.62 25.30
C GLY A 8 -34.55 30.61 24.80
N ALA A 9 -33.93 30.27 23.63
CA ALA A 9 -33.51 31.25 22.68
C ALA A 9 -33.80 30.69 21.29
N SER A 10 -34.96 31.03 20.74
CA SER A 10 -35.32 30.89 19.34
C SER A 10 -34.32 31.68 18.50
N ARG A 11 -33.25 31.03 18.07
CA ARG A 11 -32.46 31.44 16.90
C ARG A 11 -32.97 30.62 15.74
N SER A 12 -33.74 31.27 14.90
CA SER A 12 -34.15 30.83 13.57
C SER A 12 -32.86 30.42 12.80
N LEU A 13 -32.52 29.16 12.89
CA LEU A 13 -31.61 28.50 11.97
C LEU A 13 -32.40 28.38 10.65
N VAL A 14 -32.29 29.38 9.80
CA VAL A 14 -32.49 29.19 8.37
C VAL A 14 -31.43 28.16 7.97
N ALA A 15 -31.81 26.90 8.09
CA ALA A 15 -31.09 25.79 7.49
C ALA A 15 -31.19 26.00 5.98
N THR A 16 -30.22 26.71 5.43
CA THR A 16 -29.82 26.51 4.03
C THR A 16 -29.40 25.05 3.95
N ALA A 17 -30.35 24.18 3.66
CA ALA A 17 -30.14 22.87 3.14
C ALA A 17 -29.37 23.04 1.83
N ALA A 18 -28.07 23.22 1.92
CA ALA A 18 -27.20 23.01 0.78
C ALA A 18 -27.47 21.58 0.38
N LEU A 19 -28.26 21.38 -0.66
CA LEU A 19 -28.41 20.12 -1.36
C LEU A 19 -26.99 19.60 -1.56
N ALA A 20 -26.61 18.62 -0.76
CA ALA A 20 -25.39 17.86 -0.95
C ALA A 20 -25.62 17.06 -2.23
N VAL A 21 -25.41 17.71 -3.37
CA VAL A 21 -25.29 17.02 -4.65
C VAL A 21 -24.19 15.99 -4.44
N PRO A 22 -24.46 14.69 -4.58
CA PRO A 22 -23.41 13.69 -4.53
C PRO A 22 -22.47 14.04 -5.68
N LEU A 23 -21.35 14.70 -5.35
CA LEU A 23 -20.33 15.02 -6.32
C LEU A 23 -19.84 13.69 -6.88
N ALA A 24 -20.25 13.36 -8.09
CA ALA A 24 -19.64 12.28 -8.84
C ALA A 24 -18.12 12.50 -8.77
N PRO A 25 -17.32 11.44 -8.54
CA PRO A 25 -15.90 11.62 -8.44
C PRO A 25 -15.41 12.31 -9.69
N PRO A 26 -14.67 13.44 -9.57
CA PRO A 26 -14.23 14.20 -10.74
C PRO A 26 -13.47 13.27 -11.68
N ALA A 27 -13.72 13.41 -12.96
CA ALA A 27 -13.11 12.61 -14.00
C ALA A 27 -11.57 12.72 -13.87
N ALA A 28 -10.88 11.59 -13.89
CA ALA A 28 -9.42 11.58 -13.80
C ALA A 28 -8.80 12.43 -14.93
N THR A 29 -7.82 13.25 -14.59
CA THR A 29 -7.09 14.05 -15.59
C THR A 29 -6.34 13.17 -16.58
N ALA A 30 -5.97 13.69 -17.74
CA ALA A 30 -5.16 12.97 -18.72
C ALA A 30 -3.81 12.54 -18.13
N ALA A 31 -3.15 13.40 -17.35
CA ALA A 31 -1.90 13.11 -16.66
C ALA A 31 -2.06 12.00 -15.61
N GLY A 32 -3.09 12.07 -14.77
CA GLY A 32 -3.41 11.05 -13.76
C GLY A 32 -3.72 9.70 -14.41
N ARG A 33 -4.48 9.68 -15.51
CA ARG A 33 -4.76 8.44 -16.27
C ARG A 33 -3.49 7.85 -16.86
N ARG A 34 -2.60 8.66 -17.45
CA ARG A 34 -1.32 8.21 -18.02
C ARG A 34 -0.42 7.60 -16.94
N LEU A 35 -0.28 8.24 -15.79
CA LEU A 35 0.48 7.74 -14.65
C LEU A 35 -0.02 6.37 -14.21
N GLN A 36 -1.32 6.22 -13.96
CA GLN A 36 -1.88 4.96 -13.49
C GLN A 36 -1.87 3.87 -14.57
N ARG A 37 -1.94 4.22 -15.87
CA ARG A 37 -1.78 3.26 -16.98
C ARG A 37 -0.35 2.71 -17.02
N ARG A 38 0.67 3.57 -16.97
CA ARG A 38 2.08 3.17 -16.90
C ARG A 38 2.34 2.26 -15.70
N ARG A 39 1.84 2.65 -14.55
CA ARG A 39 1.97 1.85 -13.33
C ARG A 39 1.33 0.46 -13.50
N ARG A 40 0.11 0.37 -14.02
CA ARG A 40 -0.55 -0.93 -14.26
C ARG A 40 0.20 -1.77 -15.28
N ALA A 41 0.76 -1.17 -16.31
CA ALA A 41 1.59 -1.89 -17.28
C ALA A 41 2.85 -2.50 -16.63
N CYS A 42 3.53 -1.74 -15.77
CA CYS A 42 4.66 -2.25 -14.99
C CYS A 42 4.25 -3.38 -14.05
N GLN A 43 3.12 -3.23 -13.35
CA GLN A 43 2.57 -4.27 -12.47
C GLN A 43 2.21 -5.54 -13.24
N ALA A 44 1.52 -5.41 -14.38
CA ALA A 44 1.14 -6.54 -15.22
C ALA A 44 2.38 -7.23 -15.82
N GLY A 45 3.34 -6.46 -16.31
CA GLY A 45 4.58 -7.01 -16.89
C GLY A 45 5.39 -7.78 -15.84
N PHE A 46 5.54 -7.22 -14.64
CA PHE A 46 6.28 -7.91 -13.59
C PHE A 46 5.51 -9.10 -13.00
N MET A 47 4.17 -9.03 -12.93
CA MET A 47 3.33 -10.17 -12.59
C MET A 47 3.50 -11.30 -13.60
N ALA A 48 3.44 -10.99 -14.89
CA ALA A 48 3.68 -11.97 -15.95
C ALA A 48 5.09 -12.58 -15.84
N LEU A 49 6.12 -11.75 -15.65
CA LEU A 49 7.47 -12.23 -15.40
C LEU A 49 7.55 -13.18 -14.21
N PHE A 50 6.95 -12.80 -13.09
CA PHE A 50 6.92 -13.62 -11.87
C PHE A 50 6.25 -14.98 -12.07
N LEU A 51 5.14 -15.02 -12.79
CA LEU A 51 4.41 -16.27 -13.05
C LEU A 51 5.09 -17.14 -14.11
N LEU A 52 5.66 -16.53 -15.16
CA LEU A 52 6.24 -17.23 -16.29
C LEU A 52 7.71 -17.62 -16.09
N ALA A 53 8.45 -16.88 -15.28
CA ALA A 53 9.88 -17.15 -15.10
C ALA A 53 10.19 -18.60 -14.70
N PRO A 54 9.52 -19.20 -13.69
CA PRO A 54 9.76 -20.60 -13.37
C PRO A 54 9.18 -21.55 -14.41
N ALA A 55 8.03 -21.22 -15.02
CA ALA A 55 7.39 -22.08 -16.01
C ALA A 55 8.19 -22.20 -17.32
N LEU A 56 8.97 -21.17 -17.66
CA LEU A 56 9.82 -21.11 -18.85
C LEU A 56 11.31 -21.38 -18.58
N ASP A 57 11.66 -21.86 -17.39
CA ASP A 57 13.04 -22.06 -16.93
C ASP A 57 13.91 -20.78 -17.00
N TRP A 58 13.30 -19.61 -16.94
CA TRP A 58 14.07 -18.35 -16.94
C TRP A 58 14.76 -18.09 -15.59
N LEU A 59 14.10 -18.46 -14.49
CA LEU A 59 14.67 -18.38 -13.16
C LEU A 59 13.97 -19.38 -12.24
N ARG A 60 14.67 -20.38 -11.75
CA ARG A 60 14.22 -21.28 -10.69
C ARG A 60 15.40 -21.88 -9.93
N PHE A 61 15.15 -22.33 -8.73
CA PHE A 61 16.09 -23.13 -7.95
C PHE A 61 15.61 -24.58 -7.94
N ASP A 62 16.39 -25.48 -8.52
CA ASP A 62 16.04 -26.89 -8.55
C ASP A 62 16.49 -27.57 -7.25
N LEU A 63 15.52 -28.05 -6.47
CA LEU A 63 15.79 -28.75 -5.21
C LEU A 63 16.41 -30.14 -5.40
N HIS A 64 16.15 -30.80 -6.53
CA HIS A 64 16.74 -32.13 -6.80
C HIS A 64 18.23 -32.02 -7.12
N GLU A 65 18.59 -31.01 -7.91
CA GLU A 65 19.97 -30.76 -8.32
C GLU A 65 20.71 -29.81 -7.37
N ALA A 66 20.00 -29.17 -6.42
CA ALA A 66 20.52 -28.10 -5.55
C ALA A 66 21.21 -26.98 -6.34
N GLN A 67 20.71 -26.65 -7.52
CA GLN A 67 21.29 -25.69 -8.47
C GLN A 67 20.29 -24.64 -8.91
N LEU A 68 20.82 -23.46 -9.21
CA LEU A 68 20.06 -22.37 -9.80
C LEU A 68 20.03 -22.55 -11.33
N TRP A 69 18.84 -22.45 -11.92
CA TRP A 69 18.64 -22.40 -13.36
C TRP A 69 18.35 -20.96 -13.78
N VAL A 70 19.10 -20.48 -14.78
CA VAL A 70 18.96 -19.12 -15.31
C VAL A 70 18.91 -19.20 -16.83
N LEU A 71 17.82 -18.73 -17.43
CA LEU A 71 17.59 -18.75 -18.88
C LEU A 71 17.78 -20.15 -19.51
N GLY A 72 17.25 -21.18 -18.85
CA GLY A 72 17.34 -22.57 -19.32
C GLY A 72 18.71 -23.22 -19.16
N GLN A 73 19.65 -22.56 -18.47
CA GLN A 73 20.99 -23.09 -18.25
C GLN A 73 21.28 -23.26 -16.76
N ARG A 74 22.07 -24.26 -16.43
CA ARG A 74 22.54 -24.52 -15.07
C ARG A 74 23.54 -23.44 -14.63
N TRP A 75 23.23 -22.71 -13.58
CA TRP A 75 24.10 -21.70 -13.02
C TRP A 75 24.99 -22.33 -11.95
N SER A 76 26.13 -22.91 -12.38
CA SER A 76 27.03 -23.64 -11.47
C SER A 76 27.95 -22.70 -10.68
N LEU A 77 28.04 -22.92 -9.38
CA LEU A 77 29.01 -22.28 -8.49
C LEU A 77 30.35 -23.03 -8.42
N GLY A 78 30.51 -24.15 -9.18
CA GLY A 78 31.72 -24.95 -9.22
C GLY A 78 31.86 -25.97 -8.08
N ILE A 79 30.92 -26.03 -7.12
CA ILE A 79 31.00 -26.90 -5.95
C ILE A 79 31.05 -28.40 -6.34
N ALA A 80 30.18 -28.80 -7.25
CA ALA A 80 30.12 -30.19 -7.72
C ALA A 80 31.41 -30.62 -8.45
N ALA A 81 31.98 -29.74 -9.27
CA ALA A 81 33.26 -30.00 -9.94
C ALA A 81 34.43 -30.14 -8.93
N PHE A 82 34.43 -29.35 -7.86
CA PHE A 82 35.40 -29.47 -6.78
C PHE A 82 35.26 -30.79 -6.03
N GLN A 83 34.01 -31.17 -5.67
CA GLN A 83 33.75 -32.46 -5.00
C GLN A 83 34.15 -33.66 -5.87
N ALA A 84 34.02 -33.53 -7.19
CA ALA A 84 34.44 -34.56 -8.15
C ALA A 84 35.95 -34.53 -8.44
N GLY A 85 36.73 -33.64 -7.80
CA GLY A 85 38.18 -33.50 -8.04
C GLY A 85 38.55 -32.90 -9.39
N GLN A 86 37.58 -32.31 -10.11
CA GLN A 86 37.75 -31.73 -11.45
C GLN A 86 38.11 -30.24 -11.44
N ALA A 87 37.99 -29.58 -10.30
CA ALA A 87 38.32 -28.16 -10.11
C ALA A 87 39.19 -27.98 -8.85
N SER A 88 40.08 -27.01 -8.90
CA SER A 88 40.87 -26.61 -7.74
C SER A 88 40.04 -25.81 -6.75
N ALA A 89 40.49 -25.77 -5.47
CA ALA A 89 39.85 -24.94 -4.45
C ALA A 89 39.81 -23.45 -4.83
N THR A 90 40.88 -22.96 -5.47
CA THR A 90 40.96 -21.56 -5.92
C THR A 90 39.95 -21.24 -7.04
N GLU A 91 39.81 -22.11 -8.02
CA GLU A 91 38.84 -21.95 -9.12
C GLU A 91 37.41 -21.96 -8.59
N THR A 92 37.12 -22.86 -7.65
CA THR A 92 35.81 -22.95 -7.02
C THR A 92 35.50 -21.71 -6.18
N ALA A 93 36.46 -21.25 -5.37
CA ALA A 93 36.28 -20.01 -4.59
C ALA A 93 36.06 -18.81 -5.47
N LEU A 94 36.78 -18.68 -6.60
CA LEU A 94 36.57 -17.59 -7.57
C LEU A 94 35.20 -17.70 -8.25
N ALA A 95 34.76 -18.87 -8.63
CA ALA A 95 33.44 -19.11 -9.21
C ALA A 95 32.32 -18.74 -8.22
N MET A 96 32.45 -19.13 -6.94
CA MET A 96 31.49 -18.73 -5.90
C MET A 96 31.45 -17.21 -5.71
N LEU A 97 32.63 -16.55 -5.69
CA LEU A 97 32.69 -15.10 -5.56
C LEU A 97 32.03 -14.39 -6.76
N LEU A 98 32.42 -14.76 -7.98
CA LEU A 98 31.96 -14.05 -9.19
C LEU A 98 30.54 -14.43 -9.62
N ARG A 99 30.13 -15.67 -9.43
CA ARG A 99 28.81 -16.15 -9.87
C ARG A 99 27.78 -16.19 -8.74
N GLY A 100 28.19 -16.23 -7.48
CA GLY A 100 27.30 -16.23 -6.32
C GLY A 100 27.23 -14.86 -5.65
N PHE A 101 28.30 -14.50 -4.95
CA PHE A 101 28.28 -13.32 -4.08
C PHE A 101 28.20 -12.00 -4.84
N LEU A 102 28.97 -11.83 -5.90
CA LEU A 102 29.01 -10.55 -6.63
C LEU A 102 27.65 -10.17 -7.24
N PRO A 103 26.93 -11.03 -7.98
CA PRO A 103 25.60 -10.72 -8.47
C PRO A 103 24.59 -10.45 -7.35
N ALA A 104 24.63 -11.23 -6.27
CA ALA A 104 23.75 -11.03 -5.13
C ALA A 104 23.98 -9.68 -4.44
N ILE A 105 25.25 -9.29 -4.23
CA ILE A 105 25.60 -7.99 -3.65
C ILE A 105 25.17 -6.85 -4.58
N VAL A 106 25.41 -6.94 -5.89
CA VAL A 106 25.01 -5.91 -6.86
C VAL A 106 23.51 -5.73 -6.89
N LEU A 107 22.74 -6.84 -6.92
CA LEU A 107 21.29 -6.79 -6.88
C LEU A 107 20.77 -6.19 -5.56
N ALA A 108 21.33 -6.60 -4.43
CA ALA A 108 20.95 -6.09 -3.11
C ALA A 108 21.29 -4.60 -2.98
N ALA A 109 22.48 -4.18 -3.42
CA ALA A 109 22.91 -2.78 -3.40
C ALA A 109 22.03 -1.92 -4.33
N GLY A 110 21.72 -2.38 -5.54
CA GLY A 110 20.82 -1.71 -6.46
C GLY A 110 19.41 -1.55 -5.90
N PHE A 111 18.86 -2.64 -5.34
CA PHE A 111 17.56 -2.61 -4.67
C PHE A 111 17.54 -1.63 -3.48
N LEU A 112 18.60 -1.64 -2.67
CA LEU A 112 18.73 -0.75 -1.52
C LEU A 112 18.90 0.71 -1.95
N ALA A 113 19.66 1.00 -3.03
CA ALA A 113 19.81 2.35 -3.58
C ALA A 113 18.47 2.91 -4.08
N VAL A 114 17.67 2.09 -4.76
CA VAL A 114 16.31 2.47 -5.18
C VAL A 114 15.43 2.72 -3.95
N ALA A 115 15.49 1.85 -2.95
CA ALA A 115 14.73 2.01 -1.72
C ALA A 115 15.15 3.27 -0.94
N TRP A 116 16.45 3.55 -0.85
CA TRP A 116 17.01 4.74 -0.24
C TRP A 116 16.48 6.03 -0.88
N ARG A 117 16.41 6.04 -2.21
CA ARG A 117 16.02 7.25 -2.98
C ARG A 117 14.51 7.42 -3.11
N TYR A 118 13.78 6.32 -3.33
CA TYR A 118 12.37 6.34 -3.73
C TYR A 118 11.43 5.61 -2.75
N GLY A 119 11.94 5.09 -1.64
CA GLY A 119 11.14 4.35 -0.67
C GLY A 119 10.62 3.04 -1.23
N ARG A 120 9.39 2.70 -0.91
CA ARG A 120 8.72 1.46 -1.32
C ARG A 120 8.23 1.50 -2.79
N LEU A 121 9.02 2.08 -3.69
CA LEU A 121 8.64 2.18 -5.11
C LEU A 121 8.41 0.80 -5.73
N TYR A 122 9.30 -0.16 -5.45
CA TYR A 122 9.16 -1.54 -5.88
C TYR A 122 7.79 -2.12 -5.48
N CYS A 123 7.37 -1.92 -4.24
CA CYS A 123 6.07 -2.43 -3.76
C CYS A 123 4.90 -1.87 -4.56
N GLY A 124 4.93 -0.58 -4.88
CA GLY A 124 3.82 0.07 -5.56
C GLY A 124 3.75 -0.15 -7.07
N TRP A 125 4.88 -0.49 -7.71
CA TRP A 125 5.00 -0.51 -9.17
C TRP A 125 5.31 -1.89 -9.75
N LEU A 126 6.04 -2.73 -9.02
CA LEU A 126 6.53 -4.01 -9.52
C LEU A 126 6.01 -5.20 -8.71
N CYS A 127 5.84 -5.06 -7.38
CA CYS A 127 5.52 -6.20 -6.52
C CYS A 127 4.25 -6.93 -6.96
N PRO A 128 4.32 -8.21 -7.33
CA PRO A 128 3.18 -8.97 -7.81
C PRO A 128 2.15 -9.18 -6.70
N HIS A 129 2.59 -9.44 -5.46
CA HIS A 129 1.71 -9.59 -4.31
C HIS A 129 0.87 -8.31 -4.07
N PHE A 130 1.51 -7.13 -4.06
CA PHE A 130 0.79 -5.87 -3.86
C PHE A 130 -0.20 -5.58 -5.00
N SER A 131 0.15 -5.94 -6.23
CA SER A 131 -0.72 -5.77 -7.40
C SER A 131 -2.00 -6.58 -7.27
N LEU A 132 -1.87 -7.84 -6.80
CA LEU A 132 -2.99 -8.72 -6.53
C LEU A 132 -3.86 -8.19 -5.38
N VAL A 133 -3.22 -7.82 -4.26
CA VAL A 133 -3.90 -7.22 -3.09
C VAL A 133 -4.70 -5.98 -3.47
N GLU A 134 -4.18 -5.14 -4.36
CA GLU A 134 -4.89 -3.96 -4.86
C GLU A 134 -6.16 -4.31 -5.64
N GLY A 135 -6.11 -5.36 -6.46
CA GLY A 135 -7.28 -5.91 -7.16
C GLY A 135 -8.32 -6.47 -6.22
N LEU A 136 -7.91 -7.30 -5.26
CA LEU A 136 -8.78 -7.92 -4.26
C LEU A 136 -9.43 -6.88 -3.33
N ASN A 137 -8.70 -5.82 -2.94
CA ASN A 137 -9.26 -4.71 -2.19
C ASN A 137 -10.36 -3.98 -2.99
N GLY A 138 -10.18 -3.81 -4.29
CA GLY A 138 -11.21 -3.25 -5.17
C GLY A 138 -12.46 -4.13 -5.24
N LEU A 139 -12.28 -5.44 -5.28
CA LEU A 139 -13.37 -6.42 -5.32
C LEU A 139 -14.15 -6.45 -4.00
N LEU A 140 -13.44 -6.49 -2.86
CA LEU A 140 -14.06 -6.40 -1.53
C LEU A 140 -14.84 -5.10 -1.35
N HIS A 141 -14.26 -3.98 -1.81
CA HIS A 141 -14.94 -2.70 -1.73
C HIS A 141 -16.25 -2.68 -2.53
N ARG A 142 -16.30 -3.34 -3.70
CA ARG A 142 -17.54 -3.52 -4.46
C ARG A 142 -18.56 -4.39 -3.72
N ALA A 143 -18.09 -5.39 -2.97
CA ALA A 143 -18.94 -6.32 -2.24
C ALA A 143 -19.59 -5.71 -1.00
N ILE A 144 -18.81 -5.03 -0.16
CA ILE A 144 -19.25 -4.58 1.17
C ILE A 144 -18.98 -3.09 1.47
N GLY A 145 -18.45 -2.31 0.51
CA GLY A 145 -18.15 -0.89 0.70
C GLY A 145 -16.98 -0.60 1.65
N ARG A 146 -16.18 -1.62 1.98
CA ARG A 146 -15.02 -1.52 2.87
C ARG A 146 -13.76 -1.96 2.16
N PHE A 147 -12.62 -1.36 2.50
CA PHE A 147 -11.31 -1.78 1.97
C PHE A 147 -10.67 -2.89 2.81
N SER A 148 -11.14 -3.09 4.04
CA SER A 148 -10.72 -4.17 4.92
C SER A 148 -11.93 -4.76 5.64
N VAL A 149 -11.86 -6.05 5.96
CA VAL A 149 -12.85 -6.72 6.82
C VAL A 149 -12.82 -6.18 8.25
N TRP A 150 -11.68 -5.58 8.64
CA TRP A 150 -11.45 -4.99 9.96
C TRP A 150 -11.92 -3.54 10.09
N ASP A 151 -12.36 -2.91 9.01
CA ASP A 151 -12.89 -1.55 9.05
C ASP A 151 -14.25 -1.56 9.77
N ARG A 152 -14.39 -0.74 10.82
CA ARG A 152 -15.66 -0.60 11.56
C ARG A 152 -16.75 0.07 10.74
N HIS A 153 -16.38 1.03 9.90
CA HIS A 153 -17.32 1.83 9.12
C HIS A 153 -17.16 1.55 7.62
N THR A 154 -18.27 1.60 6.92
CA THR A 154 -18.26 1.63 5.44
C THR A 154 -17.67 2.96 4.99
N THR A 155 -16.77 2.91 4.01
CA THR A 155 -16.21 4.09 3.35
C THR A 155 -16.51 4.02 1.85
N PRO A 156 -17.78 4.17 1.45
CA PRO A 156 -18.13 4.06 0.05
C PRO A 156 -17.38 5.12 -0.75
N LEU A 157 -16.80 4.71 -1.87
CA LEU A 157 -16.36 5.67 -2.87
C LEU A 157 -17.61 6.36 -3.45
N PRO A 158 -17.56 7.67 -3.72
CA PRO A 158 -18.68 8.37 -4.31
C PRO A 158 -19.22 7.64 -5.56
N GLY A 159 -20.50 7.35 -5.60
CA GLY A 159 -21.17 6.65 -6.70
C GLY A 159 -21.04 5.11 -6.66
N ALA A 160 -20.41 4.52 -5.64
CA ALA A 160 -20.31 3.06 -5.49
C ALA A 160 -21.36 2.56 -4.49
N VAL A 161 -22.33 1.80 -4.98
CA VAL A 161 -23.29 1.07 -4.15
C VAL A 161 -22.72 -0.33 -3.87
N PRO A 162 -22.51 -0.74 -2.60
CA PRO A 162 -22.03 -2.07 -2.26
C PRO A 162 -23.04 -3.13 -2.70
N GLN A 163 -22.55 -4.22 -3.30
CA GLN A 163 -23.39 -5.31 -3.77
C GLN A 163 -22.86 -6.64 -3.25
N ARG A 164 -23.55 -7.22 -2.30
CA ARG A 164 -23.15 -8.49 -1.64
C ARG A 164 -22.94 -9.66 -2.61
N ARG A 165 -23.53 -9.62 -3.81
CA ARG A 165 -23.30 -10.62 -4.87
C ARG A 165 -21.83 -10.76 -5.29
N PHE A 166 -20.99 -9.77 -5.03
CA PHE A 166 -19.55 -9.87 -5.27
C PHE A 166 -18.77 -10.56 -4.15
N LEU A 167 -19.39 -10.91 -3.03
CA LEU A 167 -18.72 -11.60 -1.93
C LEU A 167 -18.24 -13.01 -2.30
N PRO A 168 -19.08 -13.89 -2.92
CA PRO A 168 -18.61 -15.19 -3.39
C PRO A 168 -17.53 -15.06 -4.48
N VAL A 169 -17.63 -14.05 -5.36
CA VAL A 169 -16.59 -13.77 -6.36
C VAL A 169 -15.26 -13.37 -5.68
N PHE A 170 -15.33 -12.58 -4.62
CA PHE A 170 -14.16 -12.22 -3.82
C PHE A 170 -13.54 -13.44 -3.14
N ALA A 171 -14.35 -14.31 -2.51
CA ALA A 171 -13.88 -15.54 -1.87
C ALA A 171 -13.19 -16.48 -2.89
N LEU A 172 -13.84 -16.69 -4.03
CA LEU A 172 -13.28 -17.49 -5.13
C LEU A 172 -11.96 -16.89 -5.64
N ALA A 173 -11.92 -15.57 -5.83
CA ALA A 173 -10.69 -14.87 -6.28
C ALA A 173 -9.54 -15.03 -5.26
N CYS A 174 -9.83 -15.00 -3.95
CA CYS A 174 -8.81 -15.26 -2.93
C CYS A 174 -8.30 -16.71 -2.99
N GLY A 175 -9.18 -17.69 -3.17
CA GLY A 175 -8.81 -19.10 -3.31
C GLY A 175 -7.96 -19.35 -4.56
N LEU A 176 -8.41 -18.86 -5.72
CA LEU A 176 -7.68 -19.00 -6.99
C LEU A 176 -6.31 -18.28 -6.95
N ALA A 177 -6.27 -17.11 -6.35
CA ALA A 177 -5.03 -16.39 -6.16
C ALA A 177 -4.06 -17.14 -5.23
N GLY A 178 -4.57 -17.69 -4.12
CA GLY A 178 -3.76 -18.51 -3.20
C GLY A 178 -3.21 -19.75 -3.89
N PHE A 179 -4.01 -20.43 -4.68
CA PHE A 179 -3.61 -21.59 -5.46
C PHE A 179 -2.54 -21.23 -6.52
N ALA A 180 -2.78 -20.18 -7.31
CA ALA A 180 -1.81 -19.72 -8.29
C ALA A 180 -0.47 -19.33 -7.64
N TRP A 181 -0.50 -18.71 -6.46
CA TRP A 181 0.71 -18.40 -5.70
C TRP A 181 1.46 -19.64 -5.24
N ALA A 182 0.74 -20.62 -4.67
CA ALA A 182 1.32 -21.88 -4.20
C ALA A 182 1.96 -22.67 -5.36
N VAL A 183 1.26 -22.79 -6.51
CA VAL A 183 1.80 -23.46 -7.71
C VAL A 183 3.04 -22.72 -8.25
N THR A 184 2.99 -21.40 -8.32
CA THR A 184 4.13 -20.60 -8.78
C THR A 184 5.34 -20.79 -7.90
N LEU A 185 5.16 -20.74 -6.56
CA LEU A 185 6.26 -20.97 -5.62
C LEU A 185 6.82 -22.38 -5.72
N LEU A 186 5.98 -23.39 -5.90
CA LEU A 186 6.43 -24.77 -6.12
C LEU A 186 7.24 -24.89 -7.43
N SER A 187 6.80 -24.19 -8.50
CA SER A 187 7.49 -24.15 -9.78
C SER A 187 8.85 -23.40 -9.72
N TYR A 188 9.06 -22.53 -8.72
CA TYR A 188 10.37 -21.93 -8.45
C TYR A 188 11.34 -22.92 -7.78
N LEU A 189 10.84 -24.01 -7.21
CA LEU A 189 11.62 -24.98 -6.43
C LEU A 189 11.81 -26.33 -7.13
N LEU A 190 10.95 -26.66 -8.10
CA LEU A 190 10.94 -27.93 -8.82
C LEU A 190 10.87 -27.71 -10.33
N PRO A 191 11.26 -28.69 -11.14
CA PRO A 191 11.13 -28.62 -12.60
C PRO A 191 9.67 -28.35 -13.01
N PRO A 192 9.43 -27.39 -13.92
CA PRO A 192 8.06 -27.02 -14.32
C PRO A 192 7.31 -28.21 -14.95
N ALA A 193 7.99 -29.07 -15.72
CA ALA A 193 7.38 -30.28 -16.28
C ALA A 193 6.84 -31.23 -15.20
N GLU A 194 7.54 -31.37 -14.07
CA GLU A 194 7.10 -32.17 -12.94
C GLU A 194 5.86 -31.57 -12.25
N VAL A 195 5.93 -30.27 -11.94
CA VAL A 195 4.84 -29.58 -11.23
C VAL A 195 3.56 -29.55 -12.10
N TRP A 196 3.68 -29.07 -13.34
CA TRP A 196 2.53 -28.93 -14.23
C TRP A 196 2.05 -30.29 -14.73
N GLY A 197 2.97 -31.22 -15.06
CA GLY A 197 2.62 -32.59 -15.43
C GLY A 197 1.92 -33.32 -14.30
N GLY A 198 2.45 -33.25 -13.09
CA GLY A 198 1.86 -33.84 -11.90
C GLY A 198 0.46 -33.26 -11.57
N LEU A 199 0.30 -31.93 -11.74
CA LEU A 199 -0.97 -31.27 -11.50
C LEU A 199 -2.05 -31.66 -12.53
N LEU A 200 -1.70 -31.70 -13.82
CA LEU A 200 -2.64 -32.01 -14.90
C LEU A 200 -3.01 -33.51 -14.93
N ASN A 201 -2.06 -34.39 -14.62
CA ASN A 201 -2.29 -35.84 -14.65
C ASN A 201 -2.70 -36.43 -13.29
N GLY A 202 -2.76 -35.62 -12.22
CA GLY A 202 -3.08 -36.08 -10.89
C GLY A 202 -2.00 -36.96 -10.24
N THR A 203 -0.75 -36.84 -10.70
CA THR A 203 0.41 -37.66 -10.26
C THR A 203 1.34 -36.92 -9.30
N LEU A 204 0.81 -35.92 -8.58
CA LEU A 204 1.58 -35.20 -7.58
C LEU A 204 2.03 -36.11 -6.43
N THR A 205 3.27 -35.95 -6.00
CA THR A 205 3.74 -36.64 -4.79
C THR A 205 2.98 -36.16 -3.55
N PRO A 206 2.88 -36.96 -2.48
CA PRO A 206 2.19 -36.56 -1.25
C PRO A 206 2.73 -35.27 -0.62
N ASN A 207 4.04 -34.99 -0.79
CA ASN A 207 4.66 -33.75 -0.29
C ASN A 207 4.27 -32.53 -1.14
N GLN A 208 4.25 -32.67 -2.46
CA GLN A 208 3.81 -31.61 -3.37
C GLN A 208 2.33 -31.27 -3.14
N ALA A 209 1.47 -32.31 -3.01
CA ALA A 209 0.06 -32.12 -2.73
C ALA A 209 -0.16 -31.40 -1.38
N ARG A 210 0.56 -31.80 -0.33
CA ARG A 210 0.52 -31.12 0.98
C ARG A 210 1.00 -29.67 0.88
N PHE A 211 2.09 -29.42 0.19
CA PHE A 211 2.60 -28.05 -0.02
C PHE A 211 1.56 -27.17 -0.73
N LEU A 212 0.94 -27.68 -1.80
CA LEU A 212 -0.09 -26.96 -2.53
C LEU A 212 -1.33 -26.71 -1.67
N ALA A 213 -1.80 -27.71 -0.92
CA ALA A 213 -2.97 -27.58 -0.07
C ALA A 213 -2.75 -26.55 1.07
N ILE A 214 -1.65 -26.70 1.81
CA ILE A 214 -1.30 -25.80 2.92
C ILE A 214 -0.99 -24.41 2.39
N GLY A 215 -0.17 -24.29 1.35
CA GLY A 215 0.19 -23.01 0.73
C GLY A 215 -1.03 -22.27 0.20
N THR A 216 -1.93 -22.96 -0.50
CA THR A 216 -3.19 -22.38 -0.96
C THR A 216 -4.03 -21.85 0.21
N GLY A 217 -4.18 -22.66 1.27
CA GLY A 217 -4.93 -22.27 2.47
C GLY A 217 -4.33 -21.02 3.13
N VAL A 218 -3.02 -21.00 3.35
CA VAL A 218 -2.33 -19.86 3.98
C VAL A 218 -2.46 -18.60 3.14
N PHE A 219 -2.18 -18.67 1.82
CA PHE A 219 -2.32 -17.50 0.95
C PHE A 219 -3.77 -17.05 0.78
N ALA A 220 -4.72 -17.97 0.67
CA ALA A 220 -6.14 -17.62 0.59
C ALA A 220 -6.62 -16.89 1.86
N LEU A 221 -6.20 -17.35 3.04
CA LEU A 221 -6.48 -16.68 4.32
C LEU A 221 -5.81 -15.30 4.38
N GLU A 222 -4.54 -15.20 3.96
CA GLU A 222 -3.83 -13.93 3.89
C GLU A 222 -4.56 -12.95 2.95
N PHE A 223 -4.92 -13.39 1.75
CA PHE A 223 -5.65 -12.58 0.77
C PHE A 223 -7.09 -12.25 1.20
N ALA A 224 -7.73 -13.07 1.99
CA ALA A 224 -9.06 -12.79 2.53
C ALA A 224 -9.03 -11.77 3.67
N PHE A 225 -8.06 -11.85 4.59
CA PHE A 225 -8.08 -11.14 5.86
C PHE A 225 -6.95 -10.10 6.01
N ALA A 226 -5.71 -10.42 5.65
CA ALA A 226 -4.55 -9.57 5.91
C ALA A 226 -4.30 -8.56 4.79
N ARG A 227 -4.19 -9.00 3.55
CA ARG A 227 -3.97 -8.14 2.37
C ARG A 227 -2.96 -6.99 2.60
N HIS A 228 -3.46 -5.74 2.56
CA HIS A 228 -2.62 -4.55 2.78
C HIS A 228 -2.01 -4.47 4.18
N LEU A 229 -2.58 -5.15 5.19
CA LEU A 229 -1.99 -5.22 6.53
C LEU A 229 -0.70 -6.04 6.52
N PHE A 230 -0.67 -7.16 5.78
CA PHE A 230 0.57 -7.90 5.55
C PHE A 230 1.63 -7.01 4.90
N CYS A 231 1.30 -6.34 3.80
CA CYS A 231 2.21 -5.40 3.15
C CYS A 231 2.67 -4.26 4.08
N ARG A 232 1.84 -3.84 5.02
CA ARG A 232 2.12 -2.73 5.93
C ARG A 232 2.97 -3.13 7.11
N PHE A 233 2.74 -4.31 7.71
CA PHE A 233 3.29 -4.71 9.00
C PHE A 233 4.09 -6.02 8.95
N GLY A 234 3.76 -6.97 8.06
CA GLY A 234 4.34 -8.31 8.02
C GLY A 234 5.43 -8.50 6.96
N CYS A 235 5.44 -7.70 5.89
CA CYS A 235 6.38 -7.89 4.80
C CYS A 235 7.77 -7.32 5.12
N ALA A 236 8.75 -8.20 5.34
CA ALA A 236 10.14 -7.84 5.62
C ALA A 236 10.74 -6.94 4.53
N VAL A 237 10.54 -7.28 3.24
CA VAL A 237 11.04 -6.49 2.10
C VAL A 237 10.52 -5.06 2.15
N GLY A 238 9.21 -4.89 2.44
CA GLY A 238 8.61 -3.58 2.58
C GLY A 238 9.15 -2.82 3.80
N LEU A 239 9.37 -3.49 4.92
CA LEU A 239 9.93 -2.90 6.12
C LEU A 239 11.35 -2.36 5.86
N PHE A 240 12.22 -3.17 5.25
CA PHE A 240 13.57 -2.78 4.86
C PHE A 240 13.59 -1.54 3.96
N GLN A 241 12.76 -1.52 2.93
CA GLN A 241 12.63 -0.35 2.05
C GLN A 241 12.21 0.91 2.82
N SER A 242 11.28 0.76 3.76
CA SER A 242 10.85 1.89 4.59
C SER A 242 11.94 2.40 5.50
N LEU A 243 12.71 1.53 6.13
CA LEU A 243 13.82 1.89 7.01
C LEU A 243 14.92 2.63 6.22
N ALA A 244 15.34 2.07 5.08
CA ALA A 244 16.30 2.70 4.20
C ALA A 244 15.83 4.09 3.73
N TRP A 245 14.57 4.21 3.32
CA TRP A 245 13.97 5.47 2.90
C TRP A 245 13.88 6.49 4.03
N MET A 246 13.51 6.06 5.23
CA MET A 246 13.40 6.94 6.40
C MET A 246 14.74 7.54 6.79
N ALA A 247 15.82 6.77 6.66
CA ALA A 247 17.18 7.25 6.93
C ALA A 247 17.65 8.33 5.94
N ASN A 248 17.06 8.40 4.72
CA ASN A 248 17.46 9.39 3.72
C ASN A 248 16.58 10.66 3.77
N PRO A 249 17.07 11.80 4.25
CA PRO A 249 16.28 13.03 4.27
C PRO A 249 15.91 13.54 2.87
N ARG A 250 16.70 13.19 1.84
CA ARG A 250 16.51 13.58 0.43
C ARG A 250 15.67 12.57 -0.37
N GLY A 251 15.16 11.52 0.27
CA GLY A 251 14.31 10.51 -0.38
C GLY A 251 12.98 11.11 -0.85
N MET A 252 12.42 10.54 -1.92
CA MET A 252 11.15 10.97 -2.50
C MET A 252 10.02 10.97 -1.47
N VAL A 253 9.24 12.03 -1.42
CA VAL A 253 8.07 12.16 -0.55
C VAL A 253 6.85 12.62 -1.34
N VAL A 254 5.68 12.29 -0.85
CA VAL A 254 4.43 12.95 -1.25
C VAL A 254 4.38 14.26 -0.46
N ALA A 255 4.59 15.37 -1.14
CA ALA A 255 4.55 16.70 -0.56
C ALA A 255 3.14 17.28 -0.65
N PHE A 256 2.69 17.93 0.43
CA PHE A 256 1.41 18.61 0.51
C PHE A 256 1.59 20.10 0.66
N ASP A 257 0.96 20.91 -0.21
CA ASP A 257 1.01 22.36 -0.12
C ASP A 257 0.12 22.87 1.02
N ARG A 258 0.73 23.05 2.19
CA ARG A 258 0.05 23.51 3.40
C ARG A 258 -0.36 24.99 3.36
N ALA A 259 0.29 25.81 2.53
CA ALA A 259 -0.09 27.21 2.38
C ALA A 259 -1.50 27.31 1.78
N ARG A 260 -1.84 26.38 0.90
CA ARG A 260 -3.13 26.29 0.24
C ARG A 260 -4.04 25.22 0.86
N ALA A 261 -3.82 24.83 2.10
CA ALA A 261 -4.60 23.78 2.78
C ALA A 261 -6.11 24.04 2.82
N ARG A 262 -6.52 25.33 2.77
CA ARG A 262 -7.94 25.73 2.70
C ARG A 262 -8.63 25.19 1.45
N ASP A 263 -7.94 25.10 0.33
CA ASP A 263 -8.45 24.56 -0.93
C ASP A 263 -8.79 23.08 -0.83
N CYS A 264 -8.18 22.36 0.14
CA CYS A 264 -8.45 20.95 0.38
C CYS A 264 -9.85 20.70 0.99
N ARG A 265 -10.54 21.72 1.52
CA ARG A 265 -11.88 21.56 2.09
C ARG A 265 -12.89 21.08 1.05
N SER A 266 -12.72 21.48 -0.20
CA SER A 266 -13.58 21.07 -1.33
C SER A 266 -13.42 19.58 -1.70
N CYS A 267 -12.36 18.92 -1.25
CA CYS A 267 -12.12 17.48 -1.48
C CYS A 267 -12.70 16.59 -0.38
N ARG A 268 -13.26 17.16 0.69
CA ARG A 268 -13.87 16.39 1.77
C ARG A 268 -15.14 15.73 1.26
N LEU A 269 -15.22 14.44 1.51
CA LEU A 269 -16.43 13.68 1.22
C LEU A 269 -17.41 13.90 2.37
N ALA A 270 -18.67 14.14 2.01
CA ALA A 270 -19.76 14.19 3.00
C ALA A 270 -19.87 12.82 3.69
N PRO A 271 -20.18 12.78 5.01
CA PRO A 271 -20.47 11.53 5.70
C PRO A 271 -21.69 10.87 5.06
N ALA A 272 -21.70 9.53 5.03
CA ALA A 272 -22.83 8.75 4.52
C ALA A 272 -24.08 8.92 5.41
N GLU A 273 -23.86 9.25 6.68
CA GLU A 273 -24.89 9.57 7.67
C GLU A 273 -24.64 10.95 8.29
N PRO A 274 -25.69 11.72 8.58
CA PRO A 274 -25.55 13.09 9.11
C PRO A 274 -24.79 13.16 10.45
N ALA A 275 -24.82 12.09 11.24
CA ALA A 275 -24.16 11.99 12.53
C ALA A 275 -22.72 11.44 12.46
N ALA A 276 -22.24 11.00 11.30
CA ALA A 276 -20.91 10.43 11.15
C ALA A 276 -19.86 11.54 10.97
N ALA A 277 -18.69 11.36 11.60
CA ALA A 277 -17.56 12.27 11.40
C ALA A 277 -17.15 12.32 9.91
N PRO A 278 -16.64 13.48 9.42
CA PRO A 278 -16.23 13.61 8.02
C PRO A 278 -15.24 12.51 7.64
N THR A 279 -15.57 11.74 6.62
CA THR A 279 -14.89 10.50 6.25
C THR A 279 -13.53 10.67 5.58
N GLY A 280 -12.98 11.88 5.53
CA GLY A 280 -11.68 12.17 4.93
C GLY A 280 -11.77 12.83 3.55
N SER A 281 -10.61 12.98 2.93
CA SER A 281 -10.47 13.60 1.61
C SER A 281 -10.40 12.55 0.50
N ALA A 282 -10.63 12.95 -0.75
CA ALA A 282 -10.53 12.09 -1.92
C ALA A 282 -9.19 11.34 -2.01
N CYS A 283 -8.08 11.97 -1.61
CA CYS A 283 -6.76 11.33 -1.57
C CYS A 283 -6.62 10.26 -0.49
N ASP A 284 -7.28 10.42 0.68
CA ASP A 284 -7.27 9.44 1.77
C ASP A 284 -7.97 8.15 1.32
N HIS A 285 -9.13 8.28 0.67
CA HIS A 285 -9.90 7.13 0.15
C HIS A 285 -9.23 6.40 -1.00
N ARG A 286 -8.34 7.06 -1.74
CA ARG A 286 -7.60 6.44 -2.84
C ARG A 286 -6.29 5.78 -2.40
N CYS A 287 -5.89 5.94 -1.14
CA CYS A 287 -4.66 5.35 -0.63
C CYS A 287 -4.83 3.85 -0.35
N PRO A 288 -4.17 2.93 -1.10
CA PRO A 288 -4.30 1.49 -0.89
C PRO A 288 -3.69 1.03 0.44
N MET A 289 -2.77 1.83 1.01
CA MET A 289 -2.13 1.56 2.30
C MET A 289 -2.84 2.22 3.49
N ARG A 290 -3.98 2.86 3.27
CA ARG A 290 -4.78 3.52 4.32
C ARG A 290 -3.96 4.57 5.09
N LEU A 291 -3.17 5.34 4.38
CA LEU A 291 -2.40 6.46 4.90
C LEU A 291 -3.11 7.78 4.61
N HIS A 292 -2.75 8.81 5.35
CA HIS A 292 -3.20 10.18 5.08
C HIS A 292 -2.13 10.92 4.27
N PRO A 293 -2.27 11.04 2.93
CA PRO A 293 -1.21 11.56 2.05
C PRO A 293 -0.77 12.99 2.35
N ARG A 294 -1.53 13.71 3.15
CA ARG A 294 -1.22 15.07 3.60
C ARG A 294 -0.31 15.11 4.83
N ASP A 295 -0.02 13.95 5.41
CA ASP A 295 0.83 13.84 6.59
C ASP A 295 2.31 13.98 6.27
N ILE A 296 3.11 14.21 7.33
CA ILE A 296 4.57 14.27 7.23
C ILE A 296 5.15 12.89 6.90
N LYS A 297 6.38 12.88 6.38
CA LYS A 297 7.11 11.67 5.97
C LYS A 297 7.06 10.56 7.01
N ARG A 298 7.23 10.88 8.31
CA ARG A 298 7.23 9.89 9.39
C ARG A 298 5.92 9.09 9.46
N ARG A 299 4.78 9.73 9.26
CA ARG A 299 3.46 9.06 9.23
C ARG A 299 3.21 8.31 7.93
N MET A 300 3.97 8.62 6.89
CA MET A 300 3.91 7.98 5.58
C MET A 300 4.85 6.77 5.45
N PHE A 301 5.31 6.18 6.55
CA PHE A 301 6.29 5.09 6.61
C PHE A 301 5.98 3.93 5.64
N ALA A 302 4.73 3.53 5.52
CA ALA A 302 4.30 2.45 4.63
C ALA A 302 3.87 2.91 3.23
N CYS A 303 4.24 4.15 2.80
CA CYS A 303 3.86 4.67 1.49
C CYS A 303 4.58 3.91 0.37
N VAL A 304 3.80 3.30 -0.53
CA VAL A 304 4.30 2.52 -1.67
C VAL A 304 4.53 3.36 -2.94
N GLN A 305 4.49 4.67 -2.84
CA GLN A 305 4.74 5.62 -3.95
C GLN A 305 3.89 5.35 -5.20
N CYS A 306 2.65 4.89 -5.03
CA CYS A 306 1.77 4.49 -6.14
C CYS A 306 1.13 5.68 -6.90
N GLY A 307 1.21 6.90 -6.37
CA GLY A 307 0.67 8.11 -6.99
C GLY A 307 -0.86 8.20 -7.09
N ARG A 308 -1.63 7.27 -6.47
CA ARG A 308 -3.10 7.32 -6.53
C ARG A 308 -3.68 8.55 -5.84
N CYS A 309 -3.08 8.97 -4.74
CA CYS A 309 -3.46 10.19 -4.03
C CYS A 309 -3.17 11.45 -4.85
N LEU A 310 -2.06 11.46 -5.60
CA LEU A 310 -1.73 12.56 -6.52
C LEU A 310 -2.79 12.66 -7.61
N SER A 311 -3.10 11.55 -8.27
CA SER A 311 -4.12 11.51 -9.32
C SER A 311 -5.51 11.92 -8.82
N ALA A 312 -5.87 11.57 -7.58
CA ALA A 312 -7.14 11.99 -6.98
C ALA A 312 -7.17 13.47 -6.63
N CYS A 313 -6.05 14.00 -6.11
CA CYS A 313 -5.91 15.42 -5.82
C CYS A 313 -5.93 16.25 -7.10
N ASP A 314 -5.21 15.81 -8.12
CA ASP A 314 -5.18 16.45 -9.44
C ASP A 314 -6.58 16.51 -10.05
N ALA A 315 -7.32 15.41 -10.10
CA ALA A 315 -8.68 15.38 -10.60
C ALA A 315 -9.61 16.34 -9.84
N SER A 316 -9.52 16.35 -8.50
CA SER A 316 -10.38 17.17 -7.65
C SER A 316 -10.07 18.66 -7.74
N GLN A 317 -8.79 19.04 -7.86
CA GLN A 317 -8.39 20.44 -7.96
C GLN A 317 -8.59 20.99 -9.38
N THR A 318 -8.29 20.20 -10.41
CA THR A 318 -8.52 20.59 -11.81
C THR A 318 -10.00 20.84 -12.10
N ALA A 319 -10.91 20.05 -11.53
CA ALA A 319 -12.35 20.29 -11.62
C ALA A 319 -12.78 21.66 -11.06
N GLN A 320 -11.94 22.27 -10.23
CA GLN A 320 -12.14 23.60 -9.64
C GLN A 320 -11.21 24.66 -10.25
N GLN A 321 -10.55 24.35 -11.37
CA GLN A 321 -9.57 25.21 -12.05
C GLN A 321 -8.40 25.63 -11.14
N ARG A 322 -7.99 24.73 -10.20
CA ARG A 322 -6.90 24.96 -9.27
C ARG A 322 -5.75 23.99 -9.51
N ALA A 323 -4.53 24.41 -9.19
CA ALA A 323 -3.37 23.53 -9.24
C ALA A 323 -3.43 22.44 -8.14
N PRO A 324 -2.93 21.21 -8.38
CA PRO A 324 -2.93 20.15 -7.40
C PRO A 324 -2.13 20.53 -6.14
N LEU A 325 -2.60 20.03 -4.98
CA LEU A 325 -1.97 20.28 -3.69
C LEU A 325 -0.98 19.17 -3.29
N LEU A 326 -1.05 18.02 -3.96
CA LEU A 326 -0.16 16.90 -3.74
C LEU A 326 0.76 16.71 -4.94
N GLN A 327 2.05 16.60 -4.68
CA GLN A 327 3.08 16.34 -5.70
C GLN A 327 4.19 15.47 -5.14
N TRP A 328 4.97 14.83 -6.01
CA TRP A 328 6.21 14.22 -5.59
C TRP A 328 7.31 15.28 -5.47
N ALA A 329 7.98 15.28 -4.32
CA ALA A 329 9.19 16.05 -4.09
C ALA A 329 10.38 15.11 -3.87
N VAL A 330 11.53 15.43 -4.41
CA VAL A 330 12.74 14.59 -4.39
C VAL A 330 13.97 15.44 -4.13
N GLY A 331 14.94 14.90 -3.39
CA GLY A 331 16.20 15.57 -3.14
C GLY A 331 16.08 16.78 -2.22
N ALA A 332 16.63 17.91 -2.60
CA ALA A 332 16.60 19.14 -1.81
C ALA A 332 15.16 19.64 -1.57
N ASP A 333 14.29 19.46 -2.55
CA ASP A 333 12.88 19.85 -2.41
C ASP A 333 12.16 18.98 -1.37
N ALA A 334 12.46 17.69 -1.32
CA ALA A 334 11.93 16.80 -0.28
C ALA A 334 12.34 17.24 1.12
N VAL A 335 13.60 17.67 1.28
CA VAL A 335 14.11 18.21 2.56
C VAL A 335 13.38 19.50 2.93
N ARG A 336 13.33 20.47 2.01
CA ARG A 336 12.64 21.73 2.24
C ARG A 336 11.19 21.53 2.66
N GLU A 337 10.47 20.69 1.92
CA GLU A 337 9.07 20.40 2.21
C GLU A 337 8.88 19.65 3.55
N THR A 338 9.77 18.70 3.84
CA THR A 338 9.72 17.98 5.14
C THR A 338 9.97 18.93 6.32
N LEU A 339 10.94 19.85 6.20
CA LEU A 339 11.22 20.84 7.22
C LEU A 339 10.07 21.84 7.38
N ARG A 340 9.50 22.31 6.27
CA ARG A 340 8.30 23.17 6.28
C ARG A 340 7.14 22.51 7.00
N GLN A 341 6.86 21.23 6.70
CA GLN A 341 5.80 20.47 7.35
C GLN A 341 6.05 20.30 8.85
N LYS A 342 7.29 20.05 9.25
CA LYS A 342 7.67 19.96 10.68
C LYS A 342 7.44 21.28 11.41
N ARG A 343 7.85 22.41 10.84
CA ARG A 343 7.63 23.74 11.44
C ARG A 343 6.14 24.01 11.62
N LEU A 344 5.33 23.80 10.59
CA LEU A 344 3.88 24.03 10.67
C LEU A 344 3.20 23.10 11.68
N ALA A 345 3.65 21.84 11.81
CA ALA A 345 3.15 20.92 12.81
C ALA A 345 3.50 21.40 14.24
N ALA A 346 4.73 21.87 14.44
CA ALA A 346 5.14 22.41 15.74
C ALA A 346 4.34 23.66 16.13
N THR A 347 4.15 24.59 15.17
CA THR A 347 3.31 25.78 15.40
C THR A 347 1.88 25.42 15.77
N ALA A 348 1.29 24.43 15.06
CA ALA A 348 -0.07 23.96 15.35
C ALA A 348 -0.18 23.31 16.73
N THR A 349 0.84 22.56 17.15
CA THR A 349 0.89 21.95 18.49
C THR A 349 0.99 23.01 19.58
N ASN A 350 1.88 24.00 19.40
CA ASN A 350 2.03 25.09 20.36
C ASN A 350 0.75 25.93 20.48
N ALA A 351 0.07 26.22 19.35
CA ALA A 351 -1.21 26.93 19.37
C ALA A 351 -2.31 26.12 20.07
N ALA A 352 -2.37 24.80 19.87
CA ALA A 352 -3.32 23.94 20.57
C ALA A 352 -3.06 23.89 22.07
N THR A 353 -1.79 23.81 22.47
CA THR A 353 -1.40 23.83 23.90
C THR A 353 -1.75 25.17 24.54
N ALA A 354 -1.49 26.29 23.86
CA ALA A 354 -1.84 27.61 24.34
C ALA A 354 -3.36 27.80 24.49
N ALA A 355 -4.14 27.30 23.52
CA ALA A 355 -5.61 27.34 23.58
C ALA A 355 -6.16 26.50 24.74
N THR A 356 -5.57 25.33 25.01
CA THR A 356 -5.96 24.47 26.13
C THR A 356 -5.63 25.14 27.49
N ALA A 357 -4.45 25.78 27.59
CA ALA A 357 -4.05 26.53 28.80
C ALA A 357 -4.97 27.74 29.03
N ALA A 358 -5.32 28.49 28.00
CA ALA A 358 -6.26 29.60 28.09
C ALA A 358 -7.67 29.16 28.53
N HIS A 359 -8.14 28.01 28.01
CA HIS A 359 -9.42 27.41 28.41
C HIS A 359 -9.41 26.99 29.91
N ALA A 360 -8.30 26.39 30.34
CA ALA A 360 -8.14 25.99 31.76
C ALA A 360 -8.08 27.21 32.69
N ALA A 361 -7.38 28.29 32.31
CA ALA A 361 -7.33 29.54 33.06
C ALA A 361 -8.71 30.19 33.15
N HIS A 362 -9.48 30.22 32.07
CA HIS A 362 -10.85 30.78 32.07
C HIS A 362 -11.82 29.95 32.91
N ALA A 363 -11.66 28.63 32.96
CA ALA A 363 -12.46 27.75 33.83
C ALA A 363 -12.14 27.92 35.32
N ALA A 364 -10.90 28.28 35.64
CA ALA A 364 -10.48 28.54 37.02
C ALA A 364 -10.97 29.92 37.56
N ASP A 365 -11.21 30.87 36.65
CA ASP A 365 -11.63 32.23 37.00
C ASP A 365 -13.16 32.41 37.04
N THR A 366 -13.93 31.35 36.81
CA THR A 366 -15.39 31.36 36.94
C THR A 366 -15.74 31.24 38.41
N PRO A 367 -16.27 32.28 39.09
CA PRO A 367 -16.61 32.21 40.52
C PRO A 367 -17.69 31.13 40.72
N ALA A 368 -17.44 30.24 41.68
CA ALA A 368 -18.43 29.27 42.12
C ALA A 368 -19.71 30.05 42.55
N GLY A 369 -20.78 29.86 41.78
CA GLY A 369 -22.05 30.52 42.04
C GLY A 369 -22.45 30.34 43.50
N ALA A 370 -22.78 31.44 44.16
CA ALA A 370 -23.30 31.43 45.51
C ALA A 370 -24.56 30.55 45.58
N PRO A 371 -24.73 29.74 46.65
CA PRO A 371 -25.95 28.94 46.81
C PRO A 371 -27.17 29.87 46.92
N PRO A 372 -28.32 29.52 46.36
CA PRO A 372 -29.54 30.28 46.53
C PRO A 372 -29.96 30.25 48.01
N ALA A 373 -30.30 31.43 48.51
CA ALA A 373 -30.85 31.65 49.84
C ALA A 373 -32.28 31.09 49.99
#